data_2b3f2db8efee73ceb34dbd6d7fcdcebd
#
_entry.id   2b3f2db8efee73ceb34dbd6d7fcdcebd
#
_cell.length_a   1.000
_cell.length_b   1.000
_cell.length_c   1.000
_cell.angle_alpha   90.00
_cell.angle_beta   90.00
_cell.angle_gamma   90.00
#
_symmetry.space_group_name_H-M   'P 1'
#
loop_
_entity.id
_entity.type
_entity.pdbx_description
1 polymer ?
#
loop_
_entity_poly.entity_id
_entity_poly.type
_entity_poly.pdbx_seq_one_letter_code
_entity_poly.pdbx_strand_id
1 'polypeptide(L)'
;LPAGKIHPGEDILLTARRELQEETGYVAEHWHYLGVIHPCIGYSDERIEIFFAQGLSHVGHALDEGEFLEVHELQLGEAMEAVRDGRLTDGKSVACLLWAERVLDGRWPLPRQAND
;
A
#
# COMPACT_ATOMS: atom_id res chain seq x y z
N LEU A 1 3.97 -2.28 -4.55
CA LEU A 1 3.02 -1.37 -3.90
C LEU A 1 3.76 -0.21 -3.26
N PRO A 2 3.15 0.99 -3.24
CA PRO A 2 3.79 2.13 -2.58
C PRO A 2 4.01 1.87 -1.10
N ALA A 3 5.19 2.20 -0.60
CA ALA A 3 5.55 2.03 0.80
C ALA A 3 6.70 2.96 1.16
N GLY A 4 6.77 3.34 2.43
CA GLY A 4 7.85 4.18 2.90
C GLY A 4 7.88 4.29 4.41
N LYS A 5 8.90 4.97 4.91
CA LYS A 5 9.13 5.12 6.34
C LYS A 5 8.33 6.29 6.92
N ILE A 6 7.82 6.07 8.14
CA ILE A 6 7.15 7.10 8.90
C ILE A 6 8.22 8.03 9.46
N HIS A 7 8.11 9.34 9.15
CA HIS A 7 9.01 10.34 9.70
C HIS A 7 8.66 10.63 11.17
N PRO A 8 9.64 11.04 12.00
CA PRO A 8 9.35 11.37 13.40
C PRO A 8 8.23 12.39 13.53
N GLY A 9 7.23 12.08 14.37
CA GLY A 9 6.08 12.96 14.58
C GLY A 9 5.03 12.94 13.47
N GLU A 10 5.24 12.17 12.42
CA GLU A 10 4.31 12.06 11.30
C GLU A 10 3.20 11.05 11.62
N ASP A 11 1.95 11.42 11.34
CA ASP A 11 0.83 10.50 11.43
C ASP A 11 0.90 9.46 10.32
N ILE A 12 0.49 8.22 10.61
CA ILE A 12 0.59 7.11 9.64
C ILE A 12 -0.23 7.37 8.36
N LEU A 13 -1.40 8.01 8.47
CA LEU A 13 -2.19 8.36 7.28
C LEU A 13 -1.47 9.40 6.43
N LEU A 14 -0.86 10.39 7.06
CA LEU A 14 -0.09 11.40 6.35
C LEU A 14 1.10 10.77 5.63
N THR A 15 1.78 9.82 6.27
CA THR A 15 2.85 9.05 5.64
C THR A 15 2.35 8.32 4.40
N ALA A 16 1.22 7.63 4.52
CA ALA A 16 0.66 6.85 3.41
C ALA A 16 0.32 7.76 2.23
N ARG A 17 -0.30 8.91 2.49
CA ARG A 17 -0.63 9.90 1.45
C ARG A 17 0.63 10.44 0.77
N ARG A 18 1.63 10.77 1.55
CA ARG A 18 2.89 11.31 1.04
C ARG A 18 3.58 10.29 0.15
N GLU A 19 3.72 9.06 0.63
CA GLU A 19 4.42 8.01 -0.13
C GLU A 19 3.66 7.63 -1.41
N LEU A 20 2.34 7.60 -1.38
CA LEU A 20 1.57 7.35 -2.59
C LEU A 20 1.88 8.39 -3.66
N GLN A 21 1.87 9.65 -3.30
CA GLN A 21 2.13 10.73 -4.26
C GLN A 21 3.59 10.73 -4.71
N GLU A 22 4.54 10.60 -3.78
CA GLU A 22 5.96 10.59 -4.12
C GLU A 22 6.32 9.45 -5.06
N GLU A 23 5.82 8.26 -4.81
CA GLU A 23 6.21 7.07 -5.57
C GLU A 23 5.41 6.88 -6.84
N THR A 24 4.13 7.27 -6.87
CA THR A 24 3.25 6.96 -8.01
C THR A 24 2.72 8.18 -8.74
N GLY A 25 2.75 9.36 -8.13
CA GLY A 25 2.13 10.55 -8.67
C GLY A 25 0.62 10.60 -8.48
N TYR A 26 0.04 9.67 -7.71
CA TYR A 26 -1.39 9.63 -7.44
C TYR A 26 -1.73 10.17 -6.07
N VAL A 27 -2.93 10.76 -5.97
CA VAL A 27 -3.61 11.04 -4.70
C VAL A 27 -4.91 10.24 -4.68
N ALA A 28 -5.47 9.99 -3.50
CA ALA A 28 -6.69 9.22 -3.35
C ALA A 28 -7.72 9.98 -2.53
N GLU A 29 -9.01 9.82 -2.88
CA GLU A 29 -10.11 10.46 -2.16
C GLU A 29 -10.47 9.71 -0.88
N HIS A 30 -10.35 8.38 -0.91
CA HIS A 30 -10.82 7.52 0.18
C HIS A 30 -9.68 6.66 0.70
N TRP A 31 -9.46 6.71 2.01
CA TRP A 31 -8.42 5.97 2.71
C TRP A 31 -9.03 5.11 3.81
N HIS A 32 -8.72 3.84 3.80
CA HIS A 32 -9.21 2.89 4.80
C HIS A 32 -8.02 2.18 5.45
N TYR A 33 -7.94 2.25 6.76
CA TYR A 33 -6.89 1.54 7.50
C TYR A 33 -7.28 0.09 7.65
N LEU A 34 -6.54 -0.81 7.01
CA LEU A 34 -6.81 -2.24 7.08
C LEU A 34 -6.24 -2.88 8.35
N GLY A 35 -5.07 -2.50 8.74
CA GLY A 35 -4.41 -3.10 9.89
C GLY A 35 -2.91 -3.12 9.79
N VAL A 36 -2.29 -3.97 10.57
CA VAL A 36 -0.84 -4.05 10.69
C VAL A 36 -0.36 -5.47 10.45
N ILE A 37 0.81 -5.59 9.84
CA ILE A 37 1.54 -6.84 9.78
C ILE A 37 2.93 -6.67 10.39
N HIS A 38 3.53 -7.77 10.80
CA HIS A 38 4.88 -7.82 11.33
C HIS A 38 5.70 -8.74 10.42
N PRO A 39 6.58 -8.19 9.55
CA PRO A 39 7.24 -9.00 8.53
C PRO A 39 8.25 -9.99 9.09
N CYS A 40 8.81 -9.73 10.28
CA CYS A 40 9.94 -10.51 10.77
C CYS A 40 10.02 -10.55 12.29
N ILE A 41 8.98 -11.06 12.95
CA ILE A 41 8.87 -11.04 14.42
C ILE A 41 10.10 -11.60 15.12
N GLY A 42 10.72 -12.64 14.55
CA GLY A 42 11.89 -13.29 15.17
C GLY A 42 13.17 -12.45 15.16
N TYR A 43 13.24 -11.41 14.34
CA TYR A 43 14.45 -10.64 14.10
C TYR A 43 14.30 -9.13 14.26
N SER A 44 13.07 -8.64 14.21
CA SER A 44 12.81 -7.20 14.14
C SER A 44 11.49 -6.87 14.82
N ASP A 45 11.41 -5.66 15.35
CA ASP A 45 10.16 -5.10 15.86
C ASP A 45 9.42 -4.27 14.80
N GLU A 46 9.85 -4.40 13.53
CA GLU A 46 9.22 -3.70 12.43
C GLU A 46 7.74 -4.06 12.32
N ARG A 47 6.93 -3.03 12.11
CA ARG A 47 5.51 -3.19 11.82
C ARG A 47 5.18 -2.36 10.58
N ILE A 48 4.26 -2.88 9.77
CA ILE A 48 3.83 -2.21 8.55
C ILE A 48 2.34 -1.93 8.68
N GLU A 49 1.99 -0.64 8.62
CA GLU A 49 0.61 -0.18 8.63
C GLU A 49 0.07 -0.24 7.21
N ILE A 50 -1.08 -0.86 7.02
CA ILE A 50 -1.65 -1.10 5.69
C ILE A 50 -2.91 -0.26 5.50
N PHE A 51 -2.91 0.52 4.42
CA PHE A 51 -4.05 1.31 3.99
C PHE A 51 -4.57 0.83 2.64
N PHE A 52 -5.87 0.92 2.44
CA PHE A 52 -6.54 0.69 1.18
C PHE A 52 -7.02 2.04 0.67
N ALA A 53 -6.56 2.42 -0.51
CA ALA A 53 -6.85 3.74 -1.09
C ALA A 53 -7.68 3.60 -2.36
N GLN A 54 -8.71 4.40 -2.49
CA GLN A 54 -9.62 4.42 -3.63
C GLN A 54 -9.88 5.84 -4.10
N GLY A 55 -10.39 5.96 -5.33
CA GLY A 55 -10.65 7.27 -5.91
C GLY A 55 -9.37 7.99 -6.32
N LEU A 56 -8.54 7.32 -7.09
CA LEU A 56 -7.21 7.83 -7.44
C LEU A 56 -7.29 8.88 -8.54
N SER A 57 -6.46 9.92 -8.40
CA SER A 57 -6.24 10.94 -9.42
C SER A 57 -4.75 11.18 -9.60
N HIS A 58 -4.29 11.27 -10.83
CA HIS A 58 -2.88 11.52 -11.11
C HIS A 58 -2.57 13.01 -11.04
N VAL A 59 -1.66 13.39 -10.16
CA VAL A 59 -1.27 14.79 -9.95
C VAL A 59 0.21 15.05 -10.19
N GLY A 60 1.01 14.01 -10.39
CA GLY A 60 2.43 14.09 -10.68
C GLY A 60 3.30 13.59 -9.54
N HIS A 61 4.50 13.14 -9.92
CA HIS A 61 5.47 12.59 -8.98
C HIS A 61 6.15 13.67 -8.16
N ALA A 62 6.56 13.29 -6.96
CA ALA A 62 7.44 14.08 -6.10
C ALA A 62 8.52 13.16 -5.52
N LEU A 63 9.20 12.41 -6.41
CA LEU A 63 10.28 11.49 -6.02
C LEU A 63 11.43 12.24 -5.40
N ASP A 64 12.04 11.67 -4.36
CA ASP A 64 13.25 12.18 -3.77
C ASP A 64 14.43 12.07 -4.76
N GLU A 65 15.42 12.91 -4.57
CA GLU A 65 16.62 12.87 -5.41
C GLU A 65 17.27 11.50 -5.34
N GLY A 66 17.54 10.92 -6.52
CA GLY A 66 18.15 9.61 -6.64
C GLY A 66 17.18 8.44 -6.63
N GLU A 67 15.91 8.69 -6.43
CA GLU A 67 14.89 7.64 -6.53
C GLU A 67 14.47 7.42 -7.97
N PHE A 68 14.47 6.15 -8.40
CA PHE A 68 14.06 5.74 -9.75
C PHE A 68 13.03 4.63 -9.61
N LEU A 69 11.77 4.94 -9.95
CA LEU A 69 10.69 3.96 -9.84
C LEU A 69 9.92 3.89 -11.15
N GLU A 70 9.57 2.67 -11.54
CA GLU A 70 8.61 2.44 -12.59
C GLU A 70 7.25 2.12 -11.94
N VAL A 71 6.21 2.83 -12.37
CA VAL A 71 4.86 2.59 -11.89
C VAL A 71 4.14 1.67 -12.88
N HIS A 72 3.67 0.53 -12.36
CA HIS A 72 2.91 -0.44 -13.14
C HIS A 72 1.50 -0.54 -12.60
N GLU A 73 0.52 -0.38 -13.48
CA GLU A 73 -0.88 -0.57 -13.12
C GLU A 73 -1.33 -1.94 -13.59
N LEU A 74 -1.83 -2.76 -12.66
CA LEU A 74 -2.25 -4.12 -12.94
C LEU A 74 -3.69 -4.32 -12.50
N GLN A 75 -4.42 -5.14 -13.24
CA GLN A 75 -5.67 -5.68 -12.76
C GLN A 75 -5.38 -6.58 -11.54
N LEU A 76 -6.29 -6.60 -10.57
CA LEU A 76 -6.09 -7.43 -9.37
C LEU A 76 -5.85 -8.90 -9.73
N GLY A 77 -6.60 -9.43 -10.70
CA GLY A 77 -6.42 -10.81 -11.14
C GLY A 77 -5.02 -11.09 -11.69
N GLU A 78 -4.44 -10.15 -12.42
CA GLU A 78 -3.07 -10.26 -12.94
C GLU A 78 -2.05 -10.27 -11.79
N ALA A 79 -2.26 -9.41 -10.80
CA ALA A 79 -1.38 -9.35 -9.62
C ALA A 79 -1.46 -10.65 -8.83
N MET A 80 -2.67 -11.21 -8.66
CA MET A 80 -2.85 -12.47 -7.95
C MET A 80 -2.20 -13.65 -8.69
N GLU A 81 -2.28 -13.68 -10.03
CA GLU A 81 -1.58 -14.69 -10.80
C GLU A 81 -0.06 -14.58 -10.64
N ALA A 82 0.46 -13.35 -10.56
CA ALA A 82 1.89 -13.13 -10.32
C ALA A 82 2.33 -13.64 -8.95
N VAL A 83 1.47 -13.55 -7.94
CA VAL A 83 1.71 -14.16 -6.63
C VAL A 83 1.73 -15.69 -6.76
N ARG A 84 0.71 -16.25 -7.41
CA ARG A 84 0.55 -17.70 -7.56
C ARG A 84 1.73 -18.34 -8.29
N ASP A 85 2.20 -17.71 -9.35
CA ASP A 85 3.26 -18.29 -10.20
C ASP A 85 4.69 -17.90 -9.79
N GLY A 86 4.84 -17.12 -8.74
CA GLY A 86 6.16 -16.79 -8.18
C GLY A 86 6.86 -15.59 -8.81
N ARG A 87 6.21 -14.84 -9.68
CA ARG A 87 6.78 -13.61 -10.23
C ARG A 87 6.76 -12.46 -9.21
N LEU A 88 5.80 -12.47 -8.30
CA LEU A 88 5.66 -11.47 -7.23
C LEU A 88 5.87 -12.16 -5.89
N THR A 89 6.97 -11.88 -5.22
CA THR A 89 7.42 -12.60 -4.04
C THR A 89 7.60 -11.73 -2.79
N ASP A 90 7.50 -10.40 -2.91
CA ASP A 90 7.64 -9.53 -1.76
C ASP A 90 6.54 -9.79 -0.74
N GLY A 91 6.92 -10.16 0.48
CA GLY A 91 5.98 -10.61 1.52
C GLY A 91 4.92 -9.58 1.87
N LYS A 92 5.28 -8.29 1.99
CA LYS A 92 4.28 -7.27 2.30
C LYS A 92 3.31 -7.06 1.15
N SER A 93 3.77 -7.13 -0.10
CA SER A 93 2.90 -7.03 -1.28
C SER A 93 1.95 -8.21 -1.36
N VAL A 94 2.44 -9.43 -1.11
CA VAL A 94 1.61 -10.63 -1.07
C VAL A 94 0.49 -10.48 -0.03
N ALA A 95 0.84 -10.07 1.19
CA ALA A 95 -0.15 -9.88 2.27
C ALA A 95 -1.18 -8.81 1.90
N CYS A 96 -0.74 -7.67 1.37
CA CYS A 96 -1.62 -6.58 0.98
C CYS A 96 -2.58 -6.99 -0.14
N LEU A 97 -2.09 -7.72 -1.14
CA LEU A 97 -2.91 -8.17 -2.26
C LEU A 97 -3.98 -9.17 -1.81
N LEU A 98 -3.61 -10.11 -0.95
CA LEU A 98 -4.59 -11.07 -0.40
C LEU A 98 -5.66 -10.35 0.42
N TRP A 99 -5.27 -9.38 1.22
CA TRP A 99 -6.21 -8.58 2.01
C TRP A 99 -7.15 -7.78 1.11
N ALA A 100 -6.58 -7.09 0.10
CA ALA A 100 -7.37 -6.32 -0.86
C ALA A 100 -8.38 -7.20 -1.59
N GLU A 101 -7.98 -8.40 -2.01
CA GLU A 101 -8.88 -9.34 -2.67
C GLU A 101 -10.07 -9.70 -1.79
N ARG A 102 -9.82 -10.01 -0.51
CA ARG A 102 -10.90 -10.35 0.44
C ARG A 102 -11.86 -9.19 0.65
N VAL A 103 -11.36 -7.97 0.70
CA VAL A 103 -12.19 -6.78 0.86
C VAL A 103 -13.01 -6.52 -0.41
N LEU A 104 -12.37 -6.62 -1.57
CA LEU A 104 -13.04 -6.33 -2.85
C LEU A 104 -14.10 -7.36 -3.22
N ASP A 105 -13.92 -8.63 -2.82
CA ASP A 105 -14.92 -9.66 -3.09
C ASP A 105 -16.01 -9.75 -2.00
N GLY A 106 -15.96 -8.87 -1.00
CA GLY A 106 -16.96 -8.78 0.05
C GLY A 106 -16.84 -9.80 1.17
N ARG A 107 -15.80 -10.62 1.18
CA ARG A 107 -15.61 -11.61 2.25
C ARG A 107 -15.23 -10.97 3.58
N TRP A 108 -14.46 -9.88 3.52
CA TRP A 108 -14.07 -9.10 4.69
C TRP A 108 -14.64 -7.69 4.57
N PRO A 109 -15.12 -7.09 5.66
CA PRO A 109 -15.68 -5.75 5.59
C PRO A 109 -14.59 -4.71 5.31
N LEU A 110 -14.95 -3.69 4.53
CA LEU A 110 -14.10 -2.52 4.37
C LEU A 110 -14.24 -1.66 5.63
N PRO A 111 -13.15 -1.39 6.34
CA PRO A 111 -13.21 -0.54 7.53
C PRO A 111 -13.68 0.87 7.21
N ARG A 112 -14.07 1.61 8.24
CA ARG A 112 -14.42 3.01 8.07
C ARG A 112 -13.29 3.78 7.41
N GLN A 113 -13.66 4.84 6.68
CA GLN A 113 -12.67 5.74 6.10
C GLN A 113 -11.83 6.36 7.22
N ALA A 114 -10.51 6.39 7.01
CA ALA A 114 -9.59 7.00 7.95
C ALA A 114 -9.76 8.52 7.94
N ASN A 115 -9.68 9.12 9.10
CA ASN A 115 -9.77 10.57 9.27
C ASN A 115 -8.37 11.19 9.37
N ASP A 116 -8.26 12.37 8.85
CA ASP A 116 -7.03 13.16 8.94
C ASP A 116 -6.75 13.62 10.37
#